data_ea0f933ed51df41b2d973d3dde6fe6f0
#
_entry.id   ea0f933ed51df41b2d973d3dde6fe6f0
#
_cell.length_a   1.000
_cell.length_b   1.000
_cell.length_c   1.000
_cell.angle_alpha   90.00
_cell.angle_beta   90.00
_cell.angle_gamma   90.00
#
_symmetry.space_group_name_H-M   'P 1'
#
loop_
_entity.id
_entity.type
_entity.pdbx_description
1 polymer ?
#
loop_
_entity_poly.entity_id
_entity_poly.type
_entity_poly.pdbx_seq_one_letter_code
_entity_poly.pdbx_strand_id
1 'polypeptide(L)'
;MPNWVRNRVKIEGNFDIIKERLCGEEDYEGNYNEFDFNKIIPRPKTMSITSGGNDKIAMQYAISKKSPKERLELKKLLENKKTSFYGNYYEKIYGHKVNQEEMEKEKDKFENQTLKGKDIAFENIDYKSLGIESFEDLGNVYLNNIIQYGCDSWYDWCCQYWGTKWNSSGALIVDDNTYEFDTAWSTPYEVLVELSKQFPNSTIYVDYADEDIGSNCGSYILQNGKTLEETDGDDDFALDLWGYSEEDKKEFYEECRNND
;
A
#
# COMPACT_ATOMS: atom_id res chain seq x y z
N MET A 1 -3.14 13.43 7.43
CA MET A 1 -1.97 12.52 7.32
C MET A 1 -2.45 11.17 7.82
N PRO A 2 -1.92 10.06 7.40
CA PRO A 2 -2.22 8.79 8.06
C PRO A 2 -1.57 8.76 9.43
N ASN A 3 -2.14 8.03 10.38
CA ASN A 3 -1.42 7.63 11.57
C ASN A 3 -0.24 6.74 11.17
N TRP A 4 0.87 6.91 11.85
CA TRP A 4 2.05 6.08 11.66
C TRP A 4 2.08 4.95 12.68
N VAL A 5 2.47 3.78 12.20
CA VAL A 5 2.71 2.59 13.03
C VAL A 5 4.20 2.30 13.00
N ARG A 6 4.86 2.39 14.14
CA ARG A 6 6.24 1.94 14.30
C ARG A 6 6.32 0.44 14.32
N ASN A 7 7.27 -0.11 13.59
CA ASN A 7 7.52 -1.54 13.55
C ASN A 7 8.98 -1.80 13.92
N ARG A 8 9.20 -2.69 14.87
CA ARG A 8 10.52 -3.23 15.21
C ARG A 8 10.53 -4.71 14.86
N VAL A 9 11.38 -5.08 13.91
CA VAL A 9 11.40 -6.40 13.29
C VAL A 9 12.75 -7.05 13.54
N LYS A 10 12.81 -7.97 14.51
CA LYS A 10 14.01 -8.77 14.80
C LYS A 10 13.95 -10.07 14.02
N ILE A 11 15.06 -10.43 13.36
CA ILE A 11 15.17 -11.63 12.53
C ILE A 11 16.27 -12.52 13.06
N GLU A 12 15.91 -13.72 13.52
CA GLU A 12 16.84 -14.76 13.92
C GLU A 12 17.06 -15.76 12.79
N GLY A 13 18.31 -15.96 12.38
CA GLY A 13 18.71 -16.80 11.25
C GLY A 13 18.71 -16.07 9.91
N ASN A 14 19.75 -16.29 9.12
CA ASN A 14 19.95 -15.75 7.77
C ASN A 14 19.89 -14.21 7.63
N PHE A 15 20.12 -13.46 8.69
CA PHE A 15 19.94 -12.00 8.69
C PHE A 15 20.74 -11.31 7.58
N ASP A 16 22.03 -11.63 7.41
CA ASP A 16 22.87 -10.99 6.39
C ASP A 16 22.32 -11.20 4.96
N ILE A 17 21.81 -12.39 4.66
CA ILE A 17 21.21 -12.70 3.36
C ILE A 17 19.90 -11.92 3.16
N ILE A 18 19.10 -11.85 4.22
CA ILE A 18 17.84 -11.11 4.22
C ILE A 18 18.12 -9.61 4.04
N LYS A 19 19.08 -9.07 4.77
CA LYS A 19 19.52 -7.68 4.68
C LYS A 19 19.93 -7.29 3.26
N GLU A 20 20.81 -8.08 2.65
CA GLU A 20 21.25 -7.83 1.27
C GLU A 20 20.08 -7.84 0.29
N ARG A 21 19.11 -8.73 0.50
CA ARG A 21 17.91 -8.83 -0.36
C ARG A 21 16.94 -7.68 -0.17
N LEU A 22 16.73 -7.20 1.06
CA LEU A 22 15.70 -6.20 1.40
C LEU A 22 16.10 -4.77 1.06
N CYS A 23 17.39 -4.51 0.91
CA CYS A 23 17.88 -3.18 0.56
C CYS A 23 17.30 -2.73 -0.79
N GLY A 24 16.59 -1.62 -0.79
CA GLY A 24 16.02 -0.98 -1.96
C GLY A 24 17.06 -0.29 -2.82
N GLU A 25 16.61 0.37 -3.87
CA GLU A 25 17.45 1.18 -4.73
C GLU A 25 17.79 2.51 -4.05
N GLU A 26 18.93 3.09 -4.40
CA GLU A 26 19.36 4.41 -3.97
C GLU A 26 18.41 5.48 -4.54
N ASP A 27 17.95 6.38 -3.69
CA ASP A 27 17.15 7.53 -4.11
C ASP A 27 18.04 8.66 -4.66
N TYR A 28 17.42 9.77 -5.10
CA TYR A 28 18.14 10.92 -5.68
C TYR A 28 18.99 11.69 -4.63
N GLU A 29 18.84 11.41 -3.34
CA GLU A 29 19.61 11.98 -2.24
C GLU A 29 20.73 11.06 -1.76
N GLY A 30 20.84 9.85 -2.33
CA GLY A 30 21.82 8.85 -1.95
C GLY A 30 21.41 7.98 -0.78
N ASN A 31 20.13 7.99 -0.38
CA ASN A 31 19.62 7.15 0.69
C ASN A 31 19.06 5.85 0.13
N TYR A 32 19.18 4.77 0.90
CA TYR A 32 18.61 3.48 0.60
C TYR A 32 17.43 3.21 1.54
N ASN A 33 16.36 2.61 0.99
CA ASN A 33 15.34 2.01 1.86
C ASN A 33 15.86 0.64 2.31
N GLU A 34 16.27 0.54 3.57
CA GLU A 34 16.85 -0.69 4.14
C GLU A 34 15.83 -1.86 4.21
N PHE A 35 14.54 -1.58 4.10
CA PHE A 35 13.47 -2.58 4.15
C PHE A 35 12.42 -2.35 3.05
N ASP A 36 12.78 -2.61 1.80
CA ASP A 36 11.88 -2.39 0.66
C ASP A 36 10.90 -3.55 0.46
N PHE A 37 9.61 -3.28 0.65
CA PHE A 37 8.52 -4.25 0.45
C PHE A 37 8.46 -4.81 -0.98
N ASN A 38 8.91 -4.06 -1.98
CA ASN A 38 8.99 -4.54 -3.36
C ASN A 38 9.98 -5.69 -3.55
N LYS A 39 10.92 -5.86 -2.63
CA LYS A 39 11.86 -7.00 -2.64
C LYS A 39 11.22 -8.28 -2.13
N ILE A 40 10.07 -8.17 -1.46
CA ILE A 40 9.31 -9.30 -0.88
C ILE A 40 8.06 -9.58 -1.70
N ILE A 41 7.20 -8.59 -1.88
CA ILE A 41 5.98 -8.62 -2.69
C ILE A 41 6.06 -7.48 -3.72
N PRO A 42 6.59 -7.74 -4.93
CA PRO A 42 6.76 -6.72 -5.95
C PRO A 42 5.42 -6.15 -6.42
N ARG A 43 5.26 -4.83 -6.32
CA ARG A 43 4.10 -4.15 -6.90
C ARG A 43 4.18 -4.17 -8.43
N PRO A 44 3.14 -4.65 -9.15
CA PRO A 44 3.12 -4.62 -10.60
C PRO A 44 3.27 -3.19 -11.14
N LYS A 45 4.07 -2.99 -12.17
CA LYS A 45 4.30 -1.65 -12.75
C LYS A 45 3.01 -0.95 -13.16
N THR A 46 2.03 -1.71 -13.68
CA THR A 46 0.72 -1.17 -14.09
C THR A 46 -0.10 -0.61 -12.94
N MET A 47 0.24 -0.94 -11.68
CA MET A 47 -0.35 -0.33 -10.49
C MET A 47 0.16 1.10 -10.22
N SER A 48 1.29 1.51 -10.82
CA SER A 48 1.83 2.86 -10.66
C SER A 48 1.07 3.90 -11.48
N ILE A 49 -0.26 3.93 -11.31
CA ILE A 49 -1.19 4.89 -11.92
C ILE A 49 -1.99 5.56 -10.82
N THR A 50 -2.51 6.77 -11.09
CA THR A 50 -3.23 7.59 -10.11
C THR A 50 -4.42 6.84 -9.52
N SER A 51 -4.63 6.97 -8.21
CA SER A 51 -5.80 6.48 -7.50
C SER A 51 -6.81 7.60 -7.29
N GLY A 52 -8.06 7.37 -7.71
CA GLY A 52 -9.18 8.30 -7.49
C GLY A 52 -9.35 9.39 -8.57
N GLY A 53 -10.53 9.97 -8.62
CA GLY A 53 -10.90 11.05 -9.54
C GLY A 53 -11.27 10.57 -10.93
N ASN A 54 -10.30 10.39 -11.82
CA ASN A 54 -10.55 10.12 -13.24
C ASN A 54 -10.54 8.63 -13.61
N ASP A 55 -10.16 7.73 -12.70
CA ASP A 55 -10.10 6.28 -12.90
C ASP A 55 -11.43 5.72 -13.44
N LYS A 56 -12.53 6.06 -12.76
CA LYS A 56 -13.88 5.66 -13.11
C LYS A 56 -14.30 6.17 -14.48
N ILE A 57 -13.99 7.42 -14.81
CA ILE A 57 -14.35 8.03 -16.09
C ILE A 57 -13.57 7.35 -17.21
N ALA A 58 -12.27 7.12 -17.01
CA ALA A 58 -11.43 6.40 -17.96
C ALA A 58 -11.93 4.97 -18.20
N MET A 59 -12.29 4.24 -17.13
CA MET A 59 -12.89 2.90 -17.27
C MET A 59 -14.21 2.91 -18.03
N GLN A 60 -15.14 3.83 -17.72
CA GLN A 60 -16.40 3.96 -18.47
C GLN A 60 -16.15 4.32 -19.92
N TYR A 61 -15.19 5.20 -20.22
CA TYR A 61 -14.80 5.54 -21.59
C TYR A 61 -14.29 4.31 -22.34
N ALA A 62 -13.32 3.57 -21.78
CA ALA A 62 -12.80 2.35 -22.40
C ALA A 62 -13.88 1.29 -22.62
N ILE A 63 -14.80 1.12 -21.67
CA ILE A 63 -15.95 0.21 -21.80
C ILE A 63 -16.87 0.65 -22.94
N SER A 64 -17.07 1.95 -23.15
CA SER A 64 -17.91 2.47 -24.23
C SER A 64 -17.41 2.08 -25.61
N LYS A 65 -16.11 1.83 -25.78
CA LYS A 65 -15.48 1.43 -27.06
C LYS A 65 -15.58 -0.09 -27.33
N LYS A 66 -15.92 -0.90 -26.32
CA LYS A 66 -16.00 -2.35 -26.44
C LYS A 66 -17.30 -2.82 -27.12
N SER A 67 -17.27 -3.99 -27.74
CA SER A 67 -18.46 -4.63 -28.31
C SER A 67 -19.50 -4.98 -27.24
N PRO A 68 -20.79 -5.17 -27.61
CA PRO A 68 -21.82 -5.57 -26.65
C PRO A 68 -21.50 -6.87 -25.90
N LYS A 69 -20.84 -7.84 -26.56
CA LYS A 69 -20.41 -9.10 -25.94
C LYS A 69 -19.35 -8.88 -24.86
N GLU A 70 -18.29 -8.15 -25.20
CA GLU A 70 -17.21 -7.82 -24.26
C GLU A 70 -17.72 -7.03 -23.05
N ARG A 71 -18.64 -6.07 -23.26
CA ARG A 71 -19.27 -5.32 -22.17
C ARG A 71 -20.03 -6.24 -21.20
N LEU A 72 -20.75 -7.23 -21.72
CA LEU A 72 -21.51 -8.17 -20.90
C LEU A 72 -20.57 -9.07 -20.08
N GLU A 73 -19.51 -9.57 -20.70
CA GLU A 73 -18.49 -10.41 -20.01
C GLU A 73 -17.79 -9.61 -18.91
N LEU A 74 -17.35 -8.39 -19.22
CA LEU A 74 -16.70 -7.49 -18.27
C LEU A 74 -17.61 -7.14 -17.09
N LYS A 75 -18.89 -6.88 -17.35
CA LYS A 75 -19.88 -6.60 -16.30
C LYS A 75 -19.94 -7.74 -15.29
N LYS A 76 -20.03 -8.98 -15.73
CA LYS A 76 -20.05 -10.17 -14.86
C LYS A 76 -18.77 -10.32 -14.03
N LEU A 77 -17.61 -10.00 -14.61
CA LEU A 77 -16.33 -10.04 -13.91
C LEU A 77 -16.29 -8.99 -12.80
N LEU A 78 -16.72 -7.76 -13.08
CA LEU A 78 -16.71 -6.63 -12.15
C LEU A 78 -17.69 -6.83 -10.97
N GLU A 79 -18.84 -7.46 -11.19
CA GLU A 79 -19.81 -7.78 -10.14
C GLU A 79 -19.23 -8.72 -9.06
N ASN A 80 -18.27 -9.58 -9.43
CA ASN A 80 -17.63 -10.54 -8.54
C ASN A 80 -16.32 -10.03 -7.89
N LYS A 81 -15.84 -8.85 -8.28
CA LYS A 81 -14.60 -8.25 -7.73
C LYS A 81 -14.94 -7.22 -6.66
N LYS A 82 -14.48 -7.46 -5.43
CA LYS A 82 -14.66 -6.54 -4.30
C LYS A 82 -13.74 -5.34 -4.39
N THR A 83 -14.15 -4.24 -3.77
CA THR A 83 -13.32 -3.04 -3.55
C THR A 83 -13.28 -2.70 -2.07
N SER A 84 -12.32 -1.87 -1.66
CA SER A 84 -12.21 -1.40 -0.27
C SER A 84 -13.36 -0.48 0.15
N PHE A 85 -13.98 0.27 -0.80
CA PHE A 85 -14.93 1.35 -0.48
C PHE A 85 -16.33 1.18 -1.09
N TYR A 86 -16.48 0.41 -2.17
CA TYR A 86 -17.71 0.40 -3.00
C TYR A 86 -18.42 -0.96 -3.05
N GLY A 87 -18.10 -1.87 -2.16
CA GLY A 87 -18.66 -3.22 -2.20
C GLY A 87 -18.08 -4.05 -3.37
N ASN A 88 -18.27 -3.61 -4.62
CA ASN A 88 -17.67 -4.24 -5.80
C ASN A 88 -17.34 -3.23 -6.92
N TYR A 89 -16.52 -3.65 -7.89
CA TYR A 89 -16.10 -2.79 -8.99
C TYR A 89 -17.22 -2.44 -9.97
N TYR A 90 -18.26 -3.25 -10.05
CA TYR A 90 -19.45 -2.89 -10.83
C TYR A 90 -20.11 -1.63 -10.26
N GLU A 91 -20.33 -1.57 -8.96
CA GLU A 91 -20.90 -0.38 -8.28
C GLU A 91 -19.96 0.82 -8.39
N LYS A 92 -18.66 0.61 -8.20
CA LYS A 92 -17.65 1.68 -8.40
C LYS A 92 -17.77 2.30 -9.79
N ILE A 93 -17.88 1.49 -10.83
CA ILE A 93 -17.83 1.96 -12.22
C ILE A 93 -19.21 2.41 -12.71
N TYR A 94 -20.29 1.69 -12.43
CA TYR A 94 -21.61 1.92 -13.01
C TYR A 94 -22.62 2.56 -12.04
N GLY A 95 -22.33 2.62 -10.74
CA GLY A 95 -23.23 3.20 -9.73
C GLY A 95 -23.55 4.68 -9.96
N HIS A 96 -22.66 5.39 -10.66
CA HIS A 96 -22.92 6.72 -11.18
C HIS A 96 -22.50 6.79 -12.64
N LYS A 97 -23.47 6.99 -13.54
CA LYS A 97 -23.21 7.04 -14.98
C LYS A 97 -22.68 8.41 -15.36
N VAL A 98 -21.48 8.44 -15.91
CA VAL A 98 -20.87 9.64 -16.48
C VAL A 98 -21.48 9.92 -17.86
N ASN A 99 -21.80 11.18 -18.17
CA ASN A 99 -22.34 11.54 -19.46
C ASN A 99 -21.23 11.67 -20.53
N GLN A 100 -21.64 11.69 -21.80
CA GLN A 100 -20.69 11.72 -22.93
C GLN A 100 -19.83 12.99 -22.94
N GLU A 101 -20.37 14.12 -22.57
CA GLU A 101 -19.66 15.40 -22.54
C GLU A 101 -18.55 15.40 -21.49
N GLU A 102 -18.84 14.87 -20.30
CA GLU A 102 -17.87 14.73 -19.23
C GLU A 102 -16.74 13.76 -19.61
N MET A 103 -17.06 12.63 -20.25
CA MET A 103 -16.06 11.69 -20.76
C MET A 103 -15.12 12.33 -21.78
N GLU A 104 -15.65 13.06 -22.76
CA GLU A 104 -14.83 13.73 -23.78
C GLU A 104 -13.98 14.85 -23.16
N LYS A 105 -14.51 15.60 -22.20
CA LYS A 105 -13.75 16.63 -21.48
C LYS A 105 -12.55 16.05 -20.72
N GLU A 106 -12.74 14.97 -19.99
CA GLU A 106 -11.63 14.33 -19.24
C GLU A 106 -10.63 13.66 -20.18
N LYS A 107 -11.11 13.08 -21.28
CA LYS A 107 -10.24 12.57 -22.35
C LYS A 107 -9.36 13.70 -22.93
N ASP A 108 -9.97 14.82 -23.33
CA ASP A 108 -9.23 15.95 -23.91
C ASP A 108 -8.22 16.53 -22.91
N LYS A 109 -8.58 16.60 -21.63
CA LYS A 109 -7.67 17.00 -20.55
C LYS A 109 -6.50 16.04 -20.45
N PHE A 110 -6.75 14.74 -20.35
CA PHE A 110 -5.71 13.71 -20.23
C PHE A 110 -4.75 13.71 -21.44
N GLU A 111 -5.29 13.64 -22.67
CA GLU A 111 -4.49 13.54 -23.89
C GLU A 111 -3.74 14.83 -24.23
N ASN A 112 -4.30 16.00 -23.89
CA ASN A 112 -3.73 17.29 -24.26
C ASN A 112 -2.93 17.99 -23.15
N GLN A 113 -3.11 17.60 -21.90
CA GLN A 113 -2.41 18.17 -20.76
C GLN A 113 -1.53 17.13 -20.06
N THR A 114 -2.11 16.06 -19.53
CA THR A 114 -1.39 15.08 -18.73
C THR A 114 -0.34 14.32 -19.55
N LEU A 115 -0.70 13.71 -20.68
CA LEU A 115 0.25 13.00 -21.54
C LEU A 115 1.34 13.89 -22.14
N LYS A 116 1.10 15.19 -22.24
CA LYS A 116 2.07 16.18 -22.75
C LYS A 116 2.90 16.82 -21.65
N GLY A 117 2.79 16.34 -20.41
CA GLY A 117 3.55 16.86 -19.26
C GLY A 117 3.20 18.31 -18.90
N LYS A 118 2.00 18.78 -19.24
CA LYS A 118 1.54 20.13 -18.93
C LYS A 118 0.82 20.22 -17.59
N ASP A 119 0.31 19.10 -17.08
CA ASP A 119 -0.22 19.00 -15.73
C ASP A 119 0.95 18.69 -14.78
N ILE A 120 1.11 19.53 -13.78
CA ILE A 120 1.96 19.23 -12.62
C ILE A 120 1.10 18.33 -11.72
N ALA A 121 0.85 17.11 -12.16
CA ALA A 121 0.24 16.11 -11.31
C ALA A 121 1.23 15.75 -10.18
N PHE A 122 0.72 15.52 -8.98
CA PHE A 122 1.48 15.22 -7.77
C PHE A 122 2.35 13.94 -7.86
N GLU A 123 2.27 13.20 -8.98
CA GLU A 123 3.02 11.98 -9.23
C GLU A 123 3.61 12.04 -10.65
N ASN A 124 4.93 11.90 -10.76
CA ASN A 124 5.64 11.77 -12.05
C ASN A 124 5.38 10.36 -12.62
N ILE A 125 4.19 10.13 -13.18
CA ILE A 125 3.83 8.85 -13.79
C ILE A 125 4.37 8.81 -15.21
N ASP A 126 5.23 7.84 -15.50
CA ASP A 126 5.67 7.55 -16.86
C ASP A 126 4.62 6.71 -17.61
N TYR A 127 3.56 7.37 -18.07
CA TYR A 127 2.47 6.74 -18.81
C TYR A 127 2.96 5.95 -20.03
N LYS A 128 4.00 6.41 -20.70
CA LYS A 128 4.56 5.76 -21.88
C LYS A 128 5.17 4.40 -21.54
N SER A 129 5.89 4.29 -20.43
CA SER A 129 6.44 3.02 -19.98
C SER A 129 5.38 1.99 -19.60
N LEU A 130 4.16 2.47 -19.29
CA LEU A 130 2.99 1.66 -18.99
C LEU A 130 2.16 1.32 -20.24
N GLY A 131 2.59 1.76 -21.44
CA GLY A 131 1.85 1.57 -22.69
C GLY A 131 0.57 2.40 -22.77
N ILE A 132 0.49 3.53 -22.06
CA ILE A 132 -0.67 4.42 -22.04
C ILE A 132 -0.39 5.61 -22.97
N GLU A 133 -1.00 5.59 -24.15
CA GLU A 133 -0.88 6.64 -25.17
C GLU A 133 -2.20 7.38 -25.42
N SER A 134 -3.30 6.90 -24.84
CA SER A 134 -4.63 7.48 -24.94
C SER A 134 -5.43 7.34 -23.64
N PHE A 135 -6.54 8.05 -23.54
CA PHE A 135 -7.48 7.91 -22.43
C PHE A 135 -8.17 6.53 -22.40
N GLU A 136 -8.32 5.91 -23.58
CA GLU A 136 -8.81 4.55 -23.70
C GLU A 136 -7.81 3.54 -23.12
N ASP A 137 -6.50 3.72 -23.39
CA ASP A 137 -5.45 2.87 -22.83
C ASP A 137 -5.42 2.97 -21.31
N LEU A 138 -5.51 4.17 -20.75
CA LEU A 138 -5.61 4.38 -19.31
C LEU A 138 -6.77 3.58 -18.70
N GLY A 139 -7.96 3.71 -19.29
CA GLY A 139 -9.14 2.96 -18.85
C GLY A 139 -8.95 1.44 -18.96
N ASN A 140 -8.30 0.97 -20.03
CA ASN A 140 -7.99 -0.46 -20.19
C ASN A 140 -6.96 -0.96 -19.18
N VAL A 141 -5.97 -0.14 -18.80
CA VAL A 141 -4.99 -0.51 -17.75
C VAL A 141 -5.70 -0.69 -16.41
N TYR A 142 -6.57 0.22 -15.98
CA TYR A 142 -7.38 0.06 -14.78
C TYR A 142 -8.21 -1.23 -14.81
N LEU A 143 -8.92 -1.50 -15.90
CA LEU A 143 -9.75 -2.69 -16.07
C LEU A 143 -8.91 -3.99 -16.01
N ASN A 144 -7.76 -4.00 -16.66
CA ASN A 144 -6.84 -5.16 -16.64
C ASN A 144 -6.26 -5.39 -15.25
N ASN A 145 -5.91 -4.33 -14.53
CA ASN A 145 -5.46 -4.42 -13.12
C ASN A 145 -6.53 -5.08 -12.24
N ILE A 146 -7.79 -4.66 -12.37
CA ILE A 146 -8.92 -5.27 -11.64
C ILE A 146 -9.05 -6.77 -11.98
N ILE A 147 -8.93 -7.12 -13.27
CA ILE A 147 -9.08 -8.52 -13.72
C ILE A 147 -7.95 -9.39 -13.16
N GLN A 148 -6.72 -8.92 -13.25
CA GLN A 148 -5.52 -9.69 -12.89
C GLN A 148 -5.26 -9.73 -11.39
N TYR A 149 -5.41 -8.58 -10.73
CA TYR A 149 -4.93 -8.40 -9.35
C TYR A 149 -6.06 -8.11 -8.34
N GLY A 150 -7.29 -7.85 -8.82
CA GLY A 150 -8.40 -7.47 -7.95
C GLY A 150 -8.40 -6.01 -7.51
N CYS A 151 -7.45 -5.21 -7.97
CA CYS A 151 -7.26 -3.79 -7.62
C CYS A 151 -7.12 -2.98 -8.90
N ASP A 152 -7.55 -1.72 -8.91
CA ASP A 152 -7.41 -0.85 -10.09
C ASP A 152 -6.08 -0.08 -10.11
N SER A 153 -5.56 0.31 -8.96
CA SER A 153 -4.40 1.18 -8.82
C SER A 153 -3.53 0.82 -7.61
N TRP A 154 -2.44 1.56 -7.44
CA TRP A 154 -1.46 1.32 -6.36
C TRP A 154 -2.07 1.32 -4.96
N TYR A 155 -3.04 2.20 -4.69
CA TYR A 155 -3.59 2.38 -3.36
C TYR A 155 -4.28 1.11 -2.82
N ASP A 156 -5.29 0.61 -3.57
CA ASP A 156 -6.01 -0.61 -3.18
C ASP A 156 -5.07 -1.82 -3.18
N TRP A 157 -4.10 -1.84 -4.12
CA TRP A 157 -3.13 -2.92 -4.19
C TRP A 157 -2.20 -2.95 -2.97
N CYS A 158 -1.63 -1.81 -2.57
CA CYS A 158 -0.75 -1.75 -1.39
C CYS A 158 -1.51 -2.15 -0.13
N CYS A 159 -2.72 -1.59 0.10
CA CYS A 159 -3.54 -1.97 1.24
C CYS A 159 -3.89 -3.46 1.26
N GLN A 160 -4.13 -4.08 0.10
CA GLN A 160 -4.49 -5.50 0.00
C GLN A 160 -3.29 -6.44 0.13
N TYR A 161 -2.15 -6.11 -0.48
CA TYR A 161 -1.00 -7.03 -0.60
C TYR A 161 0.14 -6.72 0.37
N TRP A 162 0.28 -5.47 0.79
CA TRP A 162 1.25 -5.10 1.83
C TRP A 162 0.62 -4.95 3.22
N GLY A 163 -0.71 -4.83 3.30
CA GLY A 163 -1.42 -4.54 4.55
C GLY A 163 -1.30 -3.09 5.00
N THR A 164 -0.61 -2.23 4.25
CA THR A 164 -0.38 -0.82 4.55
C THR A 164 -0.40 0.00 3.26
N LYS A 165 -0.64 1.31 3.39
CA LYS A 165 -0.79 2.21 2.23
C LYS A 165 0.49 2.39 1.43
N TRP A 166 1.64 2.50 2.09
CA TRP A 166 2.94 2.82 1.49
C TRP A 166 3.99 1.77 1.83
N ASN A 167 5.12 1.86 1.16
CA ASN A 167 6.34 1.13 1.53
C ASN A 167 6.80 1.55 2.93
N SER A 168 7.75 0.84 3.51
CA SER A 168 8.40 1.25 4.77
C SER A 168 8.95 2.68 4.65
N SER A 169 8.84 3.43 5.71
CA SER A 169 9.36 4.79 5.85
C SER A 169 10.43 4.83 6.94
N GLY A 170 11.55 5.50 6.67
CA GLY A 170 12.63 5.65 7.64
C GLY A 170 13.27 4.34 8.09
N ALA A 171 13.26 3.31 7.25
CA ALA A 171 13.80 2.00 7.60
C ALA A 171 15.30 2.07 7.89
N LEU A 172 15.69 1.56 9.04
CA LEU A 172 17.07 1.49 9.49
C LEU A 172 17.32 0.21 10.32
N ILE A 173 18.58 -0.19 10.41
CA ILE A 173 19.00 -1.30 11.27
C ILE A 173 19.47 -0.69 12.59
N VAL A 174 18.75 -1.00 13.66
CA VAL A 174 18.98 -0.46 15.00
C VAL A 174 19.88 -1.35 15.88
N ASP A 175 20.05 -2.61 15.47
CA ASP A 175 20.80 -3.62 16.20
C ASP A 175 21.31 -4.68 15.21
N ASP A 176 22.14 -5.63 15.66
CA ASP A 176 22.79 -6.66 14.82
C ASP A 176 21.83 -7.41 13.88
N ASN A 177 20.56 -7.56 14.25
CA ASN A 177 19.55 -8.30 13.48
C ASN A 177 18.14 -7.70 13.57
N THR A 178 18.03 -6.40 13.83
CA THR A 178 16.75 -5.73 14.08
C THR A 178 16.59 -4.53 13.17
N TYR A 179 15.48 -4.50 12.41
CA TYR A 179 15.00 -3.34 11.67
C TYR A 179 14.03 -2.52 12.51
N GLU A 180 14.03 -1.21 12.31
CA GLU A 180 12.98 -0.30 12.75
C GLU A 180 12.54 0.55 11.56
N PHE A 181 11.21 0.68 11.36
CA PHE A 181 10.62 1.50 10.30
C PHE A 181 9.16 1.83 10.63
N ASP A 182 8.65 2.88 10.00
CA ASP A 182 7.26 3.29 10.16
C ASP A 182 6.42 2.90 8.94
N THR A 183 5.14 2.57 9.17
CA THR A 183 4.14 2.25 8.14
C THR A 183 2.86 3.04 8.37
N ALA A 184 2.09 3.23 7.31
CA ALA A 184 0.84 3.99 7.38
C ALA A 184 -0.33 3.09 7.80
N TRP A 185 -0.99 3.42 8.92
CA TRP A 185 -2.22 2.83 9.48
C TRP A 185 -2.11 1.45 10.13
N SER A 186 -1.18 0.61 9.70
CA SER A 186 -1.06 -0.78 10.20
C SER A 186 0.33 -1.33 10.00
N THR A 187 0.71 -2.32 10.81
CA THR A 187 1.88 -3.15 10.57
C THR A 187 1.75 -3.89 9.22
N PRO A 188 2.84 -4.10 8.45
CA PRO A 188 2.80 -4.75 7.14
C PRO A 188 2.77 -6.28 7.27
N TYR A 189 1.72 -6.81 7.91
CA TYR A 189 1.61 -8.22 8.28
C TYR A 189 1.80 -9.16 7.08
N GLU A 190 1.15 -8.89 5.95
CA GLU A 190 1.22 -9.70 4.73
C GLU A 190 2.63 -9.78 4.17
N VAL A 191 3.37 -8.66 4.22
CA VAL A 191 4.77 -8.59 3.79
C VAL A 191 5.65 -9.46 4.67
N LEU A 192 5.48 -9.36 5.99
CA LEU A 192 6.29 -10.10 6.96
C LEU A 192 5.97 -11.60 6.95
N VAL A 193 4.71 -11.97 6.77
CA VAL A 193 4.31 -13.37 6.53
C VAL A 193 4.97 -13.92 5.27
N GLU A 194 4.97 -13.15 4.17
CA GLU A 194 5.61 -13.59 2.92
C GLU A 194 7.13 -13.67 3.06
N LEU A 195 7.77 -12.73 3.76
CA LEU A 195 9.19 -12.80 4.07
C LEU A 195 9.51 -14.09 4.84
N SER A 196 8.73 -14.45 5.85
CA SER A 196 8.92 -15.67 6.62
C SER A 196 8.76 -16.96 5.79
N LYS A 197 7.95 -16.96 4.73
CA LYS A 197 7.85 -18.10 3.78
C LYS A 197 9.08 -18.20 2.90
N GLN A 198 9.61 -17.06 2.46
CA GLN A 198 10.82 -17.03 1.61
C GLN A 198 12.08 -17.45 2.39
N PHE A 199 12.07 -17.28 3.71
CA PHE A 199 13.15 -17.69 4.62
C PHE A 199 12.62 -18.61 5.74
N PRO A 200 12.22 -19.84 5.42
CA PRO A 200 11.47 -20.71 6.35
C PRO A 200 12.26 -21.17 7.59
N ASN A 201 13.58 -21.03 7.55
CA ASN A 201 14.46 -21.36 8.68
C ASN A 201 14.76 -20.15 9.57
N SER A 202 14.21 -18.97 9.25
CA SER A 202 14.33 -17.77 10.06
C SER A 202 13.08 -17.58 10.89
N THR A 203 13.26 -17.08 12.12
CA THR A 203 12.15 -16.64 12.98
C THR A 203 12.12 -15.12 12.99
N ILE A 204 10.95 -14.54 12.76
CA ILE A 204 10.73 -13.10 12.70
C ILE A 204 9.87 -12.70 13.89
N TYR A 205 10.43 -11.87 14.78
CA TYR A 205 9.74 -11.26 15.91
C TYR A 205 9.36 -9.83 15.51
N VAL A 206 8.13 -9.47 15.73
CA VAL A 206 7.59 -8.17 15.34
C VAL A 206 6.90 -7.53 16.53
N ASP A 207 7.36 -6.34 16.88
CA ASP A 207 6.66 -5.42 17.78
C ASP A 207 6.15 -4.24 16.94
N TYR A 208 4.91 -3.84 17.16
CA TYR A 208 4.31 -2.71 16.44
C TYR A 208 3.44 -1.86 17.37
N ALA A 209 3.41 -0.55 17.13
CA ALA A 209 2.55 0.37 17.86
C ALA A 209 2.20 1.60 17.00
N ASP A 210 0.93 1.97 17.00
CA ASP A 210 0.42 3.20 16.41
C ASP A 210 0.92 4.42 17.21
N GLU A 211 1.08 5.56 16.54
CA GLU A 211 1.38 6.85 17.20
C GLU A 211 0.22 7.33 18.08
N ASP A 212 -1.00 6.81 17.86
CA ASP A 212 -2.15 6.97 18.74
C ASP A 212 -2.08 5.92 19.86
N ILE A 213 -1.36 6.29 20.94
CA ILE A 213 -1.03 5.39 22.03
C ILE A 213 -2.30 4.76 22.63
N GLY A 214 -2.24 3.45 22.88
CA GLY A 214 -3.33 2.64 23.43
C GLY A 214 -4.22 2.01 22.36
N SER A 215 -3.94 2.23 21.08
CA SER A 215 -4.62 1.56 19.98
C SER A 215 -3.61 0.88 19.05
N ASN A 216 -4.06 -0.19 18.35
CA ASN A 216 -3.31 -0.85 17.27
C ASN A 216 -1.83 -1.09 17.62
N CYS A 217 -1.59 -1.78 18.74
CA CYS A 217 -0.25 -2.16 19.21
C CYS A 217 -0.20 -3.62 19.69
N GLY A 218 0.96 -4.24 19.56
CA GLY A 218 1.19 -5.62 19.98
C GLY A 218 2.43 -6.23 19.38
N SER A 219 2.53 -7.55 19.54
CA SER A 219 3.64 -8.32 18.98
C SER A 219 3.17 -9.62 18.35
N TYR A 220 3.94 -10.14 17.40
CA TYR A 220 3.72 -11.47 16.84
C TYR A 220 5.04 -12.12 16.39
N ILE A 221 5.04 -13.45 16.35
CA ILE A 221 6.18 -14.26 15.93
C ILE A 221 5.79 -15.03 14.67
N LEU A 222 6.60 -14.89 13.62
CA LEU A 222 6.38 -15.54 12.33
C LEU A 222 7.49 -16.54 12.01
N GLN A 223 7.11 -17.69 11.47
CA GLN A 223 8.03 -18.65 10.88
C GLN A 223 7.33 -19.44 9.75
N ASN A 224 7.99 -19.55 8.62
CA ASN A 224 7.51 -20.34 7.47
C ASN A 224 6.05 -20.04 7.09
N GLY A 225 5.69 -18.76 7.06
CA GLY A 225 4.36 -18.26 6.68
C GLY A 225 3.28 -18.48 7.73
N LYS A 226 3.64 -18.79 8.97
CA LYS A 226 2.69 -19.00 10.07
C LYS A 226 2.98 -18.08 11.22
N THR A 227 1.92 -17.55 11.82
CA THR A 227 1.99 -16.92 13.14
C THR A 227 2.07 -18.01 14.19
N LEU A 228 3.15 -17.99 14.97
CA LEU A 228 3.37 -18.93 16.07
C LEU A 228 2.78 -18.39 17.36
N GLU A 229 2.86 -17.09 17.57
CA GLU A 229 2.38 -16.39 18.76
C GLU A 229 1.92 -14.99 18.35
N GLU A 230 0.91 -14.46 19.04
CA GLU A 230 0.39 -13.10 18.90
C GLU A 230 -0.05 -12.61 20.28
N THR A 231 0.30 -11.37 20.60
CA THR A 231 0.01 -10.75 21.91
C THR A 231 -0.39 -9.30 21.70
N ASP A 232 -1.50 -8.89 22.33
CA ASP A 232 -1.90 -7.49 22.36
C ASP A 232 -0.92 -6.69 23.23
N GLY A 233 -0.57 -5.48 22.81
CA GLY A 233 0.19 -4.51 23.58
C GLY A 233 -0.72 -3.63 24.42
N ASP A 234 -0.10 -2.95 25.39
CA ASP A 234 -0.74 -1.89 26.20
C ASP A 234 -0.06 -0.54 25.95
N ASP A 235 -0.49 0.49 26.68
CA ASP A 235 0.06 1.84 26.55
C ASP A 235 1.55 1.87 26.86
N ASP A 236 2.00 1.17 27.90
CA ASP A 236 3.41 1.12 28.27
C ASP A 236 4.26 0.48 27.17
N PHE A 237 3.78 -0.62 26.60
CA PHE A 237 4.42 -1.27 25.45
C PHE A 237 4.54 -0.30 24.24
N ALA A 238 3.48 0.42 23.93
CA ALA A 238 3.48 1.38 22.82
C ALA A 238 4.43 2.55 23.07
N LEU A 239 4.41 3.13 24.28
CA LEU A 239 5.32 4.21 24.68
C LEU A 239 6.79 3.76 24.63
N ASP A 240 7.10 2.52 25.08
CA ASP A 240 8.44 1.96 24.98
C ASP A 240 8.91 1.80 23.54
N LEU A 241 8.05 1.32 22.67
CA LEU A 241 8.36 1.13 21.26
C LEU A 241 8.60 2.48 20.55
N TRP A 242 7.87 3.52 20.91
CA TRP A 242 8.07 4.89 20.44
C TRP A 242 9.27 5.61 21.08
N GLY A 243 9.91 4.98 22.09
CA GLY A 243 11.13 5.49 22.72
C GLY A 243 10.88 6.56 23.77
N TYR A 244 9.70 6.59 24.39
CA TYR A 244 9.40 7.50 25.48
C TYR A 244 10.25 7.14 26.72
N SER A 245 10.84 8.15 27.34
CA SER A 245 11.54 7.97 28.62
C SER A 245 10.53 7.78 29.77
N GLU A 246 11.00 7.28 30.89
CA GLU A 246 10.18 7.16 32.12
C GLU A 246 9.59 8.49 32.60
N GLU A 247 10.23 9.62 32.25
CA GLU A 247 9.73 10.95 32.55
C GLU A 247 8.60 11.33 31.60
N ASP A 248 8.76 11.09 30.29
CA ASP A 248 7.74 11.34 29.28
C ASP A 248 6.48 10.49 29.51
N LYS A 249 6.63 9.22 29.92
CA LYS A 249 5.51 8.33 30.27
C LYS A 249 4.69 8.89 31.45
N LYS A 250 5.36 9.42 32.47
CA LYS A 250 4.65 10.05 33.60
C LYS A 250 3.85 11.26 33.16
N GLU A 251 4.43 12.11 32.32
CA GLU A 251 3.78 13.28 31.78
C GLU A 251 2.56 12.87 30.93
N PHE A 252 2.70 11.89 30.06
CA PHE A 252 1.60 11.32 29.28
C PHE A 252 0.43 10.86 30.17
N TYR A 253 0.69 10.07 31.22
CA TYR A 253 -0.38 9.60 32.12
C TYR A 253 -0.98 10.70 33.01
N GLU A 254 -0.24 11.77 33.29
CA GLU A 254 -0.75 12.94 33.99
C GLU A 254 -1.71 13.74 33.08
N GLU A 255 -1.37 13.89 31.81
CA GLU A 255 -2.24 14.53 30.82
C GLU A 255 -3.53 13.75 30.57
N CYS A 256 -3.46 12.42 30.42
CA CYS A 256 -4.64 11.57 30.27
C CYS A 256 -5.59 11.72 31.45
N ARG A 257 -5.08 11.75 32.70
CA ARG A 257 -5.91 11.91 33.92
C ARG A 257 -6.56 13.28 34.06
N ASN A 258 -6.01 14.30 33.43
CA ASN A 258 -6.56 15.66 33.48
C ASN A 258 -7.63 15.91 32.41
N ASN A 259 -7.76 15.04 31.42
CA ASN A 259 -8.72 15.14 30.32
C ASN A 259 -9.98 14.28 30.50
N ASP A 260 -10.02 13.42 31.54
CA ASP A 260 -11.17 12.64 31.99
C ASP A 260 -11.94 13.42 33.10
#